data_e83ad039914e9afa16ff9167ac50254e
#
_entry.id   e83ad039914e9afa16ff9167ac50254e
#
_cell.length_a   1.000
_cell.length_b   1.000
_cell.length_c   1.000
_cell.angle_alpha   90.00
_cell.angle_beta   90.00
_cell.angle_gamma   90.00
#
_symmetry.space_group_name_H-M   'P 1'
#
loop_
_entity.id
_entity.type
_entity.pdbx_description
1 polymer ?
#
loop_
_entity_poly.entity_id
_entity_poly.type
_entity_poly.pdbx_seq_one_letter_code
_entity_poly.pdbx_strand_id
1 'polypeptide(L)'
;ALLRAIELNGVQVDNNKAAFEWGRRAAHDLASVQALLKPAQVIGFVRKSVDLDAMVAQRVEFLTAYQNPAYAADYKSCVDKVRAAEAPLGTRKLAEAVARYLFKLMAYKDEYEVARLHTETGFLDKIASQFEGDYKVHYHLAPPALAKRNADGELVKQKFGPWMHTAFKVLARLKGLRGTAFDPFGRSEERRTERALIGEYRASIDEVVAALNPSNLALATEIARIPEEIRGYGHVKERHLRLARPKWDALMAEWRSGGQRRAA
;
A
#
# COMPACT_ATOMS: atom_id res chain seq x y z
N ALA A 1 43.05 13.77 -9.82
CA ALA A 1 43.09 12.51 -9.07
C ALA A 1 41.68 12.13 -8.55
N LEU A 2 40.96 13.01 -7.80
CA LEU A 2 39.67 12.68 -7.17
C LEU A 2 38.55 12.33 -8.17
N LEU A 3 38.39 13.10 -9.25
CA LEU A 3 37.41 12.79 -10.31
C LEU A 3 37.69 11.42 -10.94
N ARG A 4 38.98 11.07 -11.11
CA ARG A 4 39.33 9.74 -11.61
C ARG A 4 39.03 8.62 -10.64
N ALA A 5 39.15 8.88 -9.33
CA ALA A 5 38.73 7.92 -8.31
C ALA A 5 37.23 7.68 -8.33
N ILE A 6 36.41 8.73 -8.53
CA ILE A 6 34.96 8.61 -8.70
C ILE A 6 34.60 7.76 -9.93
N GLU A 7 35.30 7.94 -11.05
CA GLU A 7 35.12 7.13 -12.26
C GLU A 7 35.44 5.66 -12.02
N LEU A 8 36.54 5.38 -11.34
CA LEU A 8 36.98 4.01 -11.05
C LEU A 8 36.04 3.29 -10.07
N ASN A 9 35.40 4.02 -9.17
CA ASN A 9 34.39 3.46 -8.26
C ASN A 9 33.13 2.97 -8.99
N GLY A 10 32.79 3.52 -10.15
CA GLY A 10 31.76 3.04 -11.04
C GLY A 10 30.29 3.23 -10.53
N VAL A 11 30.09 3.77 -9.32
CA VAL A 11 28.76 3.94 -8.73
C VAL A 11 28.29 5.39 -8.94
N GLN A 12 27.16 5.59 -9.65
CA GLN A 12 26.55 6.90 -9.90
C GLN A 12 27.56 8.00 -10.28
N VAL A 13 28.46 7.69 -11.21
CA VAL A 13 29.64 8.49 -11.52
C VAL A 13 29.31 9.95 -11.79
N ASP A 14 28.30 10.23 -12.62
CA ASP A 14 27.92 11.60 -12.98
C ASP A 14 27.37 12.39 -11.80
N ASN A 15 26.52 11.76 -10.99
CA ASN A 15 25.99 12.39 -9.79
C ASN A 15 27.09 12.69 -8.76
N ASN A 16 28.02 11.77 -8.56
CA ASN A 16 29.14 11.96 -7.65
C ASN A 16 30.12 13.02 -8.14
N LYS A 17 30.37 13.10 -9.46
CA LYS A 17 31.16 14.20 -10.05
C LYS A 17 30.47 15.56 -9.85
N ALA A 18 29.16 15.62 -10.10
CA ALA A 18 28.39 16.84 -9.88
C ALA A 18 28.41 17.27 -8.41
N ALA A 19 28.20 16.34 -7.47
CA ALA A 19 28.27 16.62 -6.03
C ALA A 19 29.67 17.12 -5.61
N PHE A 20 30.73 16.51 -6.13
CA PHE A 20 32.10 16.94 -5.87
C PHE A 20 32.37 18.36 -6.41
N GLU A 21 31.89 18.68 -7.61
CA GLU A 21 32.06 20.02 -8.21
C GLU A 21 31.26 21.08 -7.42
N TRP A 22 30.05 20.78 -6.98
CA TRP A 22 29.28 21.66 -6.10
C TRP A 22 29.99 21.87 -4.74
N GLY A 23 30.58 20.84 -4.17
CA GLY A 23 31.40 20.95 -2.96
C GLY A 23 32.61 21.86 -3.14
N ARG A 24 33.28 21.78 -4.30
CA ARG A 24 34.41 22.68 -4.64
C ARG A 24 33.96 24.13 -4.75
N ARG A 25 32.82 24.39 -5.41
CA ARG A 25 32.25 25.74 -5.53
C ARG A 25 31.88 26.29 -4.16
N ALA A 26 31.25 25.50 -3.31
CA ALA A 26 30.89 25.87 -1.95
C ALA A 26 32.11 26.16 -1.08
N ALA A 27 33.21 25.43 -1.26
CA ALA A 27 34.46 25.69 -0.54
C ALA A 27 35.16 26.99 -0.99
N HIS A 28 34.94 27.41 -2.24
CA HIS A 28 35.47 28.67 -2.77
C HIS A 28 34.61 29.88 -2.43
N ASP A 29 33.29 29.77 -2.62
CA ASP A 29 32.31 30.81 -2.34
C ASP A 29 30.98 30.17 -1.91
N LEU A 30 30.83 30.01 -0.58
CA LEU A 30 29.62 29.43 0.02
C LEU A 30 28.40 30.35 -0.18
N ALA A 31 28.60 31.67 -0.16
CA ALA A 31 27.50 32.61 -0.25
C ALA A 31 26.81 32.55 -1.61
N SER A 32 27.57 32.48 -2.70
CA SER A 32 26.99 32.35 -4.04
C SER A 32 26.29 31.00 -4.27
N VAL A 33 26.79 29.92 -3.65
CA VAL A 33 26.09 28.62 -3.71
C VAL A 33 24.81 28.65 -2.89
N GLN A 34 24.82 29.25 -1.70
CA GLN A 34 23.61 29.41 -0.88
C GLN A 34 22.56 30.30 -1.55
N ALA A 35 22.96 31.32 -2.29
CA ALA A 35 22.04 32.17 -3.05
C ALA A 35 21.28 31.41 -4.16
N LEU A 36 21.86 30.33 -4.67
CA LEU A 36 21.20 29.43 -5.65
C LEU A 36 20.22 28.45 -4.98
N LEU A 37 20.39 28.18 -3.67
CA LEU A 37 19.44 27.39 -2.92
C LEU A 37 18.18 28.24 -2.74
N LYS A 38 17.16 27.99 -3.58
CA LYS A 38 15.83 28.52 -3.28
C LYS A 38 15.50 28.07 -1.86
N PRO A 39 15.10 29.00 -0.95
CA PRO A 39 14.65 28.59 0.37
C PRO A 39 13.61 27.49 0.15
N ALA A 40 13.82 26.33 0.78
CA ALA A 40 12.84 25.27 0.74
C ALA A 40 11.53 25.95 1.17
N GLN A 41 10.59 26.13 0.24
CA GLN A 41 9.23 26.43 0.64
C GLN A 41 8.84 25.26 1.54
N VAL A 42 8.81 25.53 2.84
CA VAL A 42 8.12 24.66 3.77
C VAL A 42 6.67 24.71 3.33
N ILE A 43 6.33 23.86 2.37
CA ILE A 43 4.94 23.55 2.08
C ILE A 43 4.49 22.94 3.40
N GLY A 44 3.93 23.78 4.28
CA GLY A 44 3.25 23.30 5.46
C GLY A 44 2.26 22.28 4.93
N PHE A 45 2.52 21.01 5.19
CA PHE A 45 1.51 19.98 5.01
C PHE A 45 0.40 20.31 6.00
N VAL A 46 -0.46 21.28 5.62
CA VAL A 46 -1.77 21.40 6.22
C VAL A 46 -2.37 20.01 5.98
N ARG A 47 -2.43 19.20 7.03
CA ARG A 47 -3.23 17.98 6.98
C ARG A 47 -4.64 18.46 6.68
N LYS A 48 -4.99 18.46 5.39
CA LYS A 48 -6.36 18.64 4.95
C LYS A 48 -7.14 17.61 5.77
N SER A 49 -8.08 18.07 6.57
CA SER A 49 -8.98 17.15 7.27
C SER A 49 -9.53 16.22 6.20
N VAL A 50 -9.21 14.94 6.34
CA VAL A 50 -9.63 13.96 5.34
C VAL A 50 -11.13 13.89 5.46
N ASP A 51 -11.84 14.33 4.43
CA ASP A 51 -13.29 14.12 4.37
C ASP A 51 -13.53 12.62 4.31
N LEU A 52 -14.03 12.07 5.41
CA LEU A 52 -14.29 10.64 5.55
C LEU A 52 -15.28 10.16 4.49
N ASP A 53 -16.28 10.98 4.15
CA ASP A 53 -17.31 10.61 3.17
C ASP A 53 -16.70 10.53 1.77
N ALA A 54 -15.90 11.51 1.38
CA ALA A 54 -15.17 11.49 0.11
C ALA A 54 -14.19 10.32 0.04
N MET A 55 -13.48 10.02 1.14
CA MET A 55 -12.56 8.89 1.21
C MET A 55 -13.29 7.55 1.07
N VAL A 56 -14.42 7.37 1.74
CA VAL A 56 -15.22 6.15 1.65
C VAL A 56 -15.80 5.98 0.25
N ALA A 57 -16.35 7.05 -0.35
CA ALA A 57 -16.89 7.03 -1.70
C ALA A 57 -15.84 6.60 -2.74
N GLN A 58 -14.66 7.20 -2.71
CA GLN A 58 -13.55 6.83 -3.61
C GLN A 58 -13.15 5.36 -3.46
N ARG A 59 -13.15 4.83 -2.23
CA ARG A 59 -12.77 3.44 -1.96
C ARG A 59 -13.85 2.45 -2.36
N VAL A 60 -15.10 2.81 -2.22
CA VAL A 60 -16.23 2.02 -2.74
C VAL A 60 -16.14 1.91 -4.26
N GLU A 61 -15.88 3.01 -4.95
CA GLU A 61 -15.66 3.01 -6.40
C GLU A 61 -14.47 2.10 -6.77
N PHE A 62 -13.35 2.26 -6.08
CA PHE A 62 -12.16 1.42 -6.32
C PHE A 62 -12.44 -0.06 -6.10
N LEU A 63 -13.07 -0.45 -4.98
CA LEU A 63 -13.35 -1.86 -4.66
C LEU A 63 -14.40 -2.47 -5.60
N THR A 64 -15.32 -1.65 -6.11
CA THR A 64 -16.24 -2.06 -7.17
C THR A 64 -15.48 -2.40 -8.45
N ALA A 65 -14.54 -1.55 -8.85
CA ALA A 65 -13.66 -1.82 -10.00
C ALA A 65 -12.68 -2.97 -9.72
N TYR A 66 -12.19 -3.10 -8.49
CA TYR A 66 -11.26 -4.16 -8.06
C TYR A 66 -11.89 -5.55 -8.13
N GLN A 67 -13.11 -5.71 -7.65
CA GLN A 67 -13.82 -7.00 -7.67
C GLN A 67 -15.26 -6.86 -8.17
N ASN A 68 -16.18 -6.32 -7.34
CA ASN A 68 -17.58 -6.12 -7.68
C ASN A 68 -18.28 -5.21 -6.66
N PRO A 69 -19.55 -4.79 -6.91
CA PRO A 69 -20.30 -3.96 -5.99
C PRO A 69 -20.56 -4.60 -4.62
N ALA A 70 -20.76 -5.92 -4.54
CA ALA A 70 -20.99 -6.62 -3.27
C ALA A 70 -19.78 -6.53 -2.34
N TYR A 71 -18.57 -6.73 -2.90
CA TYR A 71 -17.32 -6.59 -2.16
C TYR A 71 -17.11 -5.16 -1.62
N ALA A 72 -17.45 -4.16 -2.42
CA ALA A 72 -17.43 -2.76 -2.02
C ALA A 72 -18.48 -2.44 -0.94
N ALA A 73 -19.68 -3.05 -1.03
CA ALA A 73 -20.73 -2.91 -0.02
C ALA A 73 -20.31 -3.49 1.32
N ASP A 74 -19.61 -4.61 1.35
CA ASP A 74 -19.03 -5.21 2.56
C ASP A 74 -18.06 -4.25 3.27
N TYR A 75 -17.19 -3.58 2.50
CA TYR A 75 -16.31 -2.55 3.03
C TYR A 75 -17.11 -1.40 3.66
N LYS A 76 -18.07 -0.85 2.89
CA LYS A 76 -18.88 0.29 3.33
C LYS A 76 -19.67 -0.05 4.59
N SER A 77 -20.32 -1.21 4.64
CA SER A 77 -21.08 -1.67 5.79
C SER A 77 -20.23 -1.73 7.07
N CYS A 78 -19.02 -2.25 6.99
CA CYS A 78 -18.11 -2.28 8.13
C CYS A 78 -17.75 -0.86 8.61
N VAL A 79 -17.42 0.06 7.69
CA VAL A 79 -17.10 1.45 8.05
C VAL A 79 -18.32 2.18 8.64
N ASP A 80 -19.51 1.99 8.07
CA ASP A 80 -20.74 2.62 8.56
C ASP A 80 -21.11 2.11 9.97
N LYS A 81 -20.92 0.82 10.26
CA LYS A 81 -21.09 0.25 11.59
C LYS A 81 -20.19 0.92 12.63
N VAL A 82 -18.91 1.10 12.30
CA VAL A 82 -17.93 1.79 13.17
C VAL A 82 -18.33 3.25 13.37
N ARG A 83 -18.71 3.94 12.30
CA ARG A 83 -19.15 5.33 12.34
C ARG A 83 -20.36 5.52 13.27
N ALA A 84 -21.34 4.64 13.16
CA ALA A 84 -22.52 4.67 14.02
C ALA A 84 -22.18 4.47 15.51
N ALA A 85 -21.27 3.54 15.81
CA ALA A 85 -20.81 3.29 17.18
C ALA A 85 -19.95 4.43 17.76
N GLU A 86 -19.17 5.12 16.93
CA GLU A 86 -18.29 6.22 17.34
C GLU A 86 -19.04 7.56 17.44
N ALA A 87 -20.16 7.73 16.74
CA ALA A 87 -20.89 9.00 16.67
C ALA A 87 -21.24 9.60 18.05
N PRO A 88 -21.70 8.82 19.06
CA PRO A 88 -21.99 9.34 20.39
C PRO A 88 -20.75 9.90 21.12
N LEU A 89 -19.53 9.52 20.68
CA LEU A 89 -18.28 9.97 21.28
C LEU A 89 -17.77 11.31 20.67
N GLY A 90 -18.48 11.87 19.69
CA GLY A 90 -18.15 13.16 19.08
C GLY A 90 -16.86 13.17 18.26
N THR A 91 -16.39 12.02 17.79
CA THR A 91 -15.16 11.87 17.02
C THR A 91 -15.34 10.97 15.79
N ARG A 92 -14.34 10.94 14.88
CA ARG A 92 -14.30 10.11 13.68
C ARG A 92 -12.97 9.36 13.54
N LYS A 93 -12.11 9.38 14.56
CA LYS A 93 -10.75 8.84 14.50
C LYS A 93 -10.71 7.34 14.24
N LEU A 94 -11.62 6.59 14.90
CA LEU A 94 -11.72 5.16 14.72
C LEU A 94 -12.28 4.82 13.33
N ALA A 95 -13.34 5.48 12.90
CA ALA A 95 -13.93 5.29 11.57
C ALA A 95 -12.95 5.63 10.44
N GLU A 96 -12.17 6.70 10.58
CA GLU A 96 -11.10 7.04 9.62
C GLU A 96 -10.00 5.99 9.57
N ALA A 97 -9.59 5.45 10.72
CA ALA A 97 -8.60 4.39 10.79
C ALA A 97 -9.13 3.11 10.12
N VAL A 98 -10.34 2.67 10.48
CA VAL A 98 -10.95 1.48 9.88
C VAL A 98 -11.16 1.67 8.39
N ALA A 99 -11.70 2.80 7.95
CA ALA A 99 -11.87 3.09 6.54
C ALA A 99 -10.53 2.96 5.79
N ARG A 100 -9.43 3.47 6.35
CA ARG A 100 -8.10 3.43 5.74
C ARG A 100 -7.53 2.03 5.68
N TYR A 101 -7.57 1.31 6.78
CA TYR A 101 -6.80 0.09 6.93
C TYR A 101 -7.57 -1.16 6.50
N LEU A 102 -8.90 -1.19 6.61
CA LEU A 102 -9.71 -2.23 5.99
C LEU A 102 -9.56 -2.18 4.46
N PHE A 103 -9.63 -0.99 3.85
CA PHE A 103 -9.37 -0.83 2.42
C PHE A 103 -7.99 -1.37 2.02
N LYS A 104 -6.94 -1.04 2.79
CA LYS A 104 -5.59 -1.54 2.53
C LYS A 104 -5.51 -3.07 2.52
N LEU A 105 -6.24 -3.73 3.42
CA LEU A 105 -6.30 -5.19 3.46
C LEU A 105 -7.14 -5.76 2.32
N MET A 106 -8.29 -5.13 2.00
CA MET A 106 -9.20 -5.59 0.95
C MET A 106 -8.66 -5.39 -0.45
N ALA A 107 -7.87 -4.33 -0.68
CA ALA A 107 -7.26 -4.01 -1.97
C ALA A 107 -5.85 -4.61 -2.11
N TYR A 108 -5.64 -5.86 -1.69
CA TYR A 108 -4.35 -6.51 -1.84
C TYR A 108 -3.98 -6.73 -3.31
N LYS A 109 -2.68 -6.62 -3.61
CA LYS A 109 -2.18 -6.72 -4.98
C LYS A 109 -2.02 -8.18 -5.38
N ASP A 110 -2.91 -8.66 -6.22
CA ASP A 110 -2.83 -9.98 -6.86
C ASP A 110 -2.67 -9.88 -8.38
N GLU A 111 -2.69 -11.00 -9.07
CA GLU A 111 -2.51 -11.12 -10.50
C GLU A 111 -3.63 -10.40 -11.28
N TYR A 112 -4.87 -10.47 -10.80
CA TYR A 112 -6.02 -9.78 -11.40
C TYR A 112 -5.89 -8.26 -11.26
N GLU A 113 -5.46 -7.77 -10.09
CA GLU A 113 -5.27 -6.35 -9.86
C GLU A 113 -4.09 -5.80 -10.66
N VAL A 114 -2.99 -6.55 -10.77
CA VAL A 114 -1.88 -6.19 -11.66
C VAL A 114 -2.37 -6.05 -13.09
N ALA A 115 -3.18 -7.01 -13.57
CA ALA A 115 -3.75 -6.97 -14.91
C ALA A 115 -4.68 -5.76 -15.11
N ARG A 116 -5.57 -5.48 -14.15
CA ARG A 116 -6.48 -4.32 -14.17
C ARG A 116 -5.71 -3.00 -14.22
N LEU A 117 -4.70 -2.84 -13.39
CA LEU A 117 -3.88 -1.63 -13.35
C LEU A 117 -3.15 -1.35 -14.67
N HIS A 118 -2.78 -2.39 -15.41
CA HIS A 118 -2.15 -2.22 -16.73
C HIS A 118 -3.14 -1.99 -17.87
N THR A 119 -4.43 -2.26 -17.68
CA THR A 119 -5.41 -2.26 -18.78
C THR A 119 -6.55 -1.26 -18.62
N GLU A 120 -6.95 -0.94 -17.38
CA GLU A 120 -8.15 -0.16 -17.10
C GLU A 120 -7.86 1.23 -16.50
N THR A 121 -6.58 1.63 -16.32
CA THR A 121 -6.21 2.89 -15.66
C THR A 121 -5.56 3.92 -16.61
N GLY A 122 -5.71 3.75 -17.92
CA GLY A 122 -5.07 4.64 -18.91
C GLY A 122 -3.54 4.52 -18.92
N PHE A 123 -2.99 3.36 -18.50
CA PHE A 123 -1.55 3.14 -18.41
C PHE A 123 -0.83 3.33 -19.75
N LEU A 124 -1.36 2.75 -20.83
CA LEU A 124 -0.77 2.88 -22.16
C LEU A 124 -0.93 4.30 -22.73
N ASP A 125 -2.06 4.96 -22.44
CA ASP A 125 -2.29 6.34 -22.88
C ASP A 125 -1.29 7.31 -22.23
N LYS A 126 -0.97 7.08 -20.94
CA LYS A 126 0.07 7.83 -20.23
C LYS A 126 1.46 7.60 -20.83
N ILE A 127 1.79 6.37 -21.23
CA ILE A 127 3.05 6.09 -21.92
C ILE A 127 3.05 6.79 -23.28
N ALA A 128 1.98 6.66 -24.09
CA ALA A 128 1.88 7.29 -25.40
C ALA A 128 2.02 8.81 -25.33
N SER A 129 1.56 9.44 -24.26
CA SER A 129 1.74 10.89 -24.05
C SER A 129 3.16 11.33 -23.68
N GLN A 130 4.04 10.41 -23.30
CA GLN A 130 5.42 10.69 -22.86
C GLN A 130 6.49 10.32 -23.89
N PHE A 131 6.15 9.55 -24.91
CA PHE A 131 7.08 9.04 -25.91
C PHE A 131 6.59 9.36 -27.32
N GLU A 132 7.46 9.83 -28.18
CA GLU A 132 7.24 10.04 -29.60
C GLU A 132 7.83 8.89 -30.43
N GLY A 133 7.25 8.61 -31.62
CA GLY A 133 7.72 7.58 -32.54
C GLY A 133 7.28 6.17 -32.16
N ASP A 134 7.87 5.19 -32.86
CA ASP A 134 7.58 3.77 -32.67
C ASP A 134 8.27 3.22 -31.42
N TYR A 135 7.49 2.82 -30.42
CA TYR A 135 8.01 2.17 -29.21
C TYR A 135 7.32 0.82 -28.94
N LYS A 136 8.00 -0.05 -28.20
CA LYS A 136 7.45 -1.33 -27.74
C LYS A 136 7.49 -1.40 -26.22
N VAL A 137 6.33 -1.63 -25.61
CA VAL A 137 6.22 -1.83 -24.16
C VAL A 137 6.58 -3.27 -23.82
N HIS A 138 7.50 -3.45 -22.90
CA HIS A 138 7.87 -4.74 -22.34
C HIS A 138 7.53 -4.77 -20.84
N TYR A 139 7.03 -5.90 -20.38
CA TYR A 139 6.63 -6.11 -18.99
C TYR A 139 7.68 -6.96 -18.28
N HIS A 140 8.19 -6.51 -17.15
CA HIS A 140 9.11 -7.25 -16.30
C HIS A 140 8.35 -7.83 -15.11
N LEU A 141 7.99 -9.10 -15.19
CA LEU A 141 7.11 -9.79 -14.26
C LEU A 141 7.79 -11.02 -13.67
N ALA A 142 7.37 -11.40 -12.47
CA ALA A 142 7.75 -12.65 -11.84
C ALA A 142 6.48 -13.44 -11.45
N PRO A 143 5.71 -13.97 -12.43
CA PRO A 143 4.51 -14.74 -12.13
C PRO A 143 4.87 -15.97 -11.29
N PRO A 144 4.22 -16.21 -10.13
CA PRO A 144 4.63 -17.30 -9.22
C PRO A 144 4.72 -18.69 -9.88
N ALA A 145 3.84 -18.94 -10.88
CA ALA A 145 3.80 -20.20 -11.61
C ALA A 145 4.93 -20.36 -12.65
N LEU A 146 5.56 -19.28 -13.11
CA LEU A 146 6.53 -19.29 -14.21
C LEU A 146 7.91 -18.74 -13.81
N ALA A 147 7.99 -18.02 -12.69
CA ALA A 147 9.22 -17.38 -12.28
C ALA A 147 10.22 -18.37 -11.68
N LYS A 148 11.47 -18.28 -12.14
CA LYS A 148 12.61 -18.98 -11.51
C LYS A 148 12.94 -18.26 -10.19
N ARG A 149 13.50 -19.01 -9.24
CA ARG A 149 14.07 -18.45 -8.00
C ARG A 149 15.58 -18.32 -8.15
N ASN A 150 16.14 -17.24 -7.59
CA ASN A 150 17.60 -17.08 -7.46
C ASN A 150 18.12 -17.92 -6.28
N ALA A 151 19.44 -17.85 -6.02
CA ALA A 151 20.08 -18.56 -4.92
C ALA A 151 19.53 -18.14 -3.53
N ASP A 152 19.02 -16.92 -3.41
CA ASP A 152 18.43 -16.35 -2.20
C ASP A 152 16.93 -16.68 -2.05
N GLY A 153 16.37 -17.47 -2.99
CA GLY A 153 14.96 -17.86 -3.00
C GLY A 153 13.99 -16.80 -3.54
N GLU A 154 14.48 -15.66 -4.05
CA GLU A 154 13.67 -14.60 -4.60
C GLU A 154 13.25 -14.91 -6.05
N LEU A 155 12.05 -14.44 -6.43
CA LEU A 155 11.52 -14.63 -7.78
C LEU A 155 12.25 -13.73 -8.79
N VAL A 156 12.85 -14.34 -9.81
CA VAL A 156 13.54 -13.62 -10.89
C VAL A 156 12.53 -13.08 -11.89
N LYS A 157 12.56 -11.76 -12.10
CA LYS A 157 11.71 -11.11 -13.11
C LYS A 157 12.12 -11.53 -14.52
N GLN A 158 11.13 -11.88 -15.33
CA GLN A 158 11.27 -12.23 -16.73
C GLN A 158 10.68 -11.13 -17.61
N LYS A 159 11.26 -10.94 -18.79
CA LYS A 159 10.81 -9.97 -19.79
C LYS A 159 9.74 -10.59 -20.68
N PHE A 160 8.57 -9.97 -20.73
CA PHE A 160 7.46 -10.34 -21.60
C PHE A 160 7.23 -9.25 -22.66
N GLY A 161 6.88 -9.68 -23.87
CA GLY A 161 6.63 -8.77 -24.99
C GLY A 161 5.25 -8.08 -24.93
N PRO A 162 4.91 -7.29 -25.98
CA PRO A 162 3.65 -6.55 -26.06
C PRO A 162 2.39 -7.40 -25.96
N TRP A 163 2.46 -8.68 -26.35
CA TRP A 163 1.35 -9.65 -26.25
C TRP A 163 0.81 -9.80 -24.82
N MET A 164 1.64 -9.53 -23.79
CA MET A 164 1.25 -9.58 -22.40
C MET A 164 0.10 -8.62 -22.08
N HIS A 165 -0.02 -7.51 -22.80
CA HIS A 165 -1.15 -6.59 -22.62
C HIS A 165 -2.49 -7.27 -22.96
N THR A 166 -2.52 -8.09 -24.00
CA THR A 166 -3.74 -8.86 -24.34
C THR A 166 -4.05 -9.91 -23.26
N ALA A 167 -3.02 -10.59 -22.74
CA ALA A 167 -3.18 -11.52 -21.64
C ALA A 167 -3.73 -10.81 -20.38
N PHE A 168 -3.25 -9.60 -20.07
CA PHE A 168 -3.79 -8.78 -18.98
C PHE A 168 -5.25 -8.39 -19.19
N LYS A 169 -5.66 -8.03 -20.41
CA LYS A 169 -7.08 -7.75 -20.70
C LYS A 169 -8.00 -8.93 -20.39
N VAL A 170 -7.55 -10.13 -20.73
CA VAL A 170 -8.31 -11.36 -20.41
C VAL A 170 -8.34 -11.59 -18.89
N LEU A 171 -7.17 -11.49 -18.25
CA LEU A 171 -7.04 -11.73 -16.81
C LEU A 171 -7.84 -10.72 -15.98
N ALA A 172 -7.84 -9.45 -16.35
CA ALA A 172 -8.62 -8.41 -15.67
C ALA A 172 -10.15 -8.72 -15.71
N ARG A 173 -10.65 -9.28 -16.81
CA ARG A 173 -12.06 -9.71 -16.92
C ARG A 173 -12.39 -10.89 -16.00
N LEU A 174 -11.40 -11.71 -15.66
CA LEU A 174 -11.57 -12.87 -14.80
C LEU A 174 -11.48 -12.55 -13.30
N LYS A 175 -11.41 -11.26 -12.92
CA LYS A 175 -11.35 -10.80 -11.51
C LYS A 175 -12.48 -11.36 -10.62
N GLY A 176 -13.63 -11.71 -11.21
CA GLY A 176 -14.73 -12.34 -10.49
C GLY A 176 -14.42 -13.75 -9.96
N LEU A 177 -13.36 -14.41 -10.45
CA LEU A 177 -12.91 -15.70 -9.93
C LEU A 177 -12.14 -15.58 -8.61
N ARG A 178 -11.66 -14.37 -8.26
CA ARG A 178 -10.88 -14.11 -7.05
C ARG A 178 -11.58 -14.68 -5.81
N GLY A 179 -10.89 -15.55 -5.10
CA GLY A 179 -11.36 -16.17 -3.87
C GLY A 179 -12.41 -17.27 -4.05
N THR A 180 -12.79 -17.62 -5.28
CA THR A 180 -13.68 -18.75 -5.56
C THR A 180 -12.90 -20.07 -5.66
N ALA A 181 -13.61 -21.20 -5.75
CA ALA A 181 -13.00 -22.52 -5.97
C ALA A 181 -12.24 -22.61 -7.32
N PHE A 182 -12.59 -21.76 -8.28
CA PHE A 182 -11.99 -21.69 -9.61
C PHE A 182 -10.85 -20.67 -9.71
N ASP A 183 -10.46 -20.01 -8.61
CA ASP A 183 -9.35 -19.07 -8.59
C ASP A 183 -8.00 -19.80 -8.68
N PRO A 184 -7.29 -19.75 -9.84
CA PRO A 184 -6.04 -20.47 -10.00
C PRO A 184 -4.90 -19.91 -9.14
N PHE A 185 -4.98 -18.63 -8.75
CA PHE A 185 -3.98 -17.94 -7.92
C PHE A 185 -4.31 -18.02 -6.42
N GLY A 186 -5.58 -18.14 -6.10
CA GLY A 186 -6.12 -18.08 -4.75
C GLY A 186 -5.67 -19.20 -3.79
N ARG A 187 -5.04 -20.25 -4.31
CA ARG A 187 -4.61 -21.42 -3.54
C ARG A 187 -3.25 -21.25 -2.89
N SER A 188 -2.48 -20.23 -3.26
CA SER A 188 -1.18 -19.95 -2.64
C SER A 188 -1.36 -19.57 -1.17
N GLU A 189 -0.34 -19.85 -0.35
CA GLU A 189 -0.33 -19.50 1.07
C GLU A 189 -0.46 -17.98 1.26
N GLU A 190 0.23 -17.20 0.40
CA GLU A 190 0.15 -15.75 0.41
C GLU A 190 -1.30 -15.26 0.22
N ARG A 191 -2.04 -15.80 -0.77
CA ARG A 191 -3.42 -15.39 -1.04
C ARG A 191 -4.39 -15.85 0.04
N ARG A 192 -4.15 -17.00 0.66
CA ARG A 192 -4.93 -17.44 1.82
C ARG A 192 -4.71 -16.52 3.01
N THR A 193 -3.47 -16.15 3.29
CA THR A 193 -3.11 -15.19 4.35
C THR A 193 -3.75 -13.82 4.12
N GLU A 194 -3.71 -13.30 2.88
CA GLU A 194 -4.37 -12.02 2.54
C GLU A 194 -5.85 -12.04 2.87
N ARG A 195 -6.56 -13.09 2.49
CA ARG A 195 -8.00 -13.22 2.78
C ARG A 195 -8.29 -13.44 4.26
N ALA A 196 -7.47 -14.24 4.95
CA ALA A 196 -7.60 -14.47 6.39
C ALA A 196 -7.44 -13.17 7.17
N LEU A 197 -6.45 -12.32 6.80
CA LEU A 197 -6.23 -11.02 7.44
C LEU A 197 -7.45 -10.09 7.36
N ILE A 198 -8.20 -10.11 6.25
CA ILE A 198 -9.44 -9.32 6.12
C ILE A 198 -10.47 -9.80 7.16
N GLY A 199 -10.67 -11.11 7.26
CA GLY A 199 -11.62 -11.70 8.22
C GLY A 199 -11.24 -11.44 9.67
N GLU A 200 -9.96 -11.66 10.03
CA GLU A 200 -9.42 -11.43 11.36
C GLU A 200 -9.55 -9.94 11.77
N TYR A 201 -9.22 -9.05 10.85
CA TYR A 201 -9.34 -7.61 11.10
C TYR A 201 -10.80 -7.21 11.34
N ARG A 202 -11.73 -7.68 10.51
CA ARG A 202 -13.17 -7.41 10.70
C ARG A 202 -13.67 -7.94 12.03
N ALA A 203 -13.30 -9.17 12.40
CA ALA A 203 -13.65 -9.74 13.69
C ALA A 203 -13.13 -8.91 14.87
N SER A 204 -11.88 -8.45 14.80
CA SER A 204 -11.31 -7.54 15.80
C SER A 204 -12.08 -6.22 15.90
N ILE A 205 -12.44 -5.63 14.76
CA ILE A 205 -13.23 -4.38 14.73
C ILE A 205 -14.65 -4.61 15.26
N ASP A 206 -15.29 -5.73 14.95
CA ASP A 206 -16.61 -6.07 15.47
C ASP A 206 -16.61 -6.21 17.02
N GLU A 207 -15.56 -6.85 17.57
CA GLU A 207 -15.35 -6.96 19.02
C GLU A 207 -15.10 -5.58 19.66
N VAL A 208 -14.32 -4.73 19.01
CA VAL A 208 -14.02 -3.36 19.45
C VAL A 208 -15.30 -2.52 19.48
N VAL A 209 -16.09 -2.56 18.43
CA VAL A 209 -17.33 -1.77 18.31
C VAL A 209 -18.37 -2.18 19.37
N ALA A 210 -18.45 -3.46 19.71
CA ALA A 210 -19.43 -3.98 20.68
C ALA A 210 -19.25 -3.40 22.11
N ALA A 211 -18.03 -2.98 22.48
CA ALA A 211 -17.72 -2.47 23.82
C ALA A 211 -17.09 -1.06 23.80
N LEU A 212 -17.24 -0.33 22.70
CA LEU A 212 -16.66 1.00 22.51
C LEU A 212 -17.23 2.03 23.47
N ASN A 213 -16.35 2.79 24.13
CA ASN A 213 -16.71 3.89 25.03
C ASN A 213 -15.60 4.96 25.05
N PRO A 214 -15.81 6.14 25.70
CA PRO A 214 -14.81 7.20 25.72
C PRO A 214 -13.45 6.80 26.31
N SER A 215 -13.43 5.89 27.29
CA SER A 215 -12.19 5.52 28.00
C SER A 215 -11.31 4.56 27.20
N ASN A 216 -11.87 3.80 26.27
CA ASN A 216 -11.15 2.82 25.46
C ASN A 216 -10.96 3.20 23.97
N LEU A 217 -11.46 4.39 23.57
CA LEU A 217 -11.35 4.85 22.17
C LEU A 217 -9.92 4.94 21.65
N ALA A 218 -8.96 5.33 22.50
CA ALA A 218 -7.55 5.40 22.12
C ALA A 218 -7.02 4.01 21.75
N LEU A 219 -7.28 3.00 22.58
CA LEU A 219 -6.89 1.62 22.34
C LEU A 219 -7.62 1.04 21.11
N ALA A 220 -8.91 1.32 20.95
CA ALA A 220 -9.69 0.95 19.77
C ALA A 220 -9.04 1.48 18.47
N THR A 221 -8.60 2.73 18.49
CA THR A 221 -7.94 3.37 17.35
C THR A 221 -6.57 2.73 17.07
N GLU A 222 -5.80 2.36 18.10
CA GLU A 222 -4.53 1.64 17.91
C GLU A 222 -4.75 0.25 17.29
N ILE A 223 -5.73 -0.50 17.77
CA ILE A 223 -6.11 -1.81 17.18
C ILE A 223 -6.46 -1.62 15.70
N ALA A 224 -7.28 -0.62 15.38
CA ALA A 224 -7.68 -0.33 14.01
C ALA A 224 -6.49 0.06 13.11
N ARG A 225 -5.38 0.54 13.67
CA ARG A 225 -4.18 0.95 12.93
C ARG A 225 -3.16 -0.16 12.71
N ILE A 226 -3.29 -1.32 13.33
CA ILE A 226 -2.33 -2.42 13.20
C ILE A 226 -1.94 -2.72 11.73
N PRO A 227 -2.86 -2.73 10.75
CA PRO A 227 -2.45 -2.99 9.37
C PRO A 227 -1.51 -1.93 8.76
N GLU A 228 -1.30 -0.79 9.43
CA GLU A 228 -0.29 0.19 9.02
C GLU A 228 1.12 -0.42 9.00
N GLU A 229 1.40 -1.31 9.94
CA GLU A 229 2.69 -1.97 10.10
C GLU A 229 2.90 -3.11 9.10
N ILE A 230 1.83 -3.67 8.54
CA ILE A 230 1.88 -4.75 7.55
C ILE A 230 2.13 -4.15 6.16
N ARG A 231 3.40 -4.07 5.76
CA ARG A 231 3.84 -3.38 4.53
C ARG A 231 4.53 -4.33 3.56
N GLY A 232 4.55 -3.94 2.28
CA GLY A 232 5.25 -4.68 1.23
C GLY A 232 4.40 -5.78 0.59
N TYR A 233 5.08 -6.68 -0.13
CA TYR A 233 4.51 -7.80 -0.87
C TYR A 233 5.38 -9.05 -0.66
N GLY A 234 4.80 -10.24 -0.85
CA GLY A 234 5.52 -11.50 -0.72
C GLY A 234 6.22 -11.62 0.64
N HIS A 235 7.46 -12.09 0.64
CA HIS A 235 8.28 -12.29 1.83
C HIS A 235 8.47 -11.03 2.71
N VAL A 236 8.47 -9.83 2.09
CA VAL A 236 8.57 -8.57 2.85
C VAL A 236 7.31 -8.36 3.69
N LYS A 237 6.13 -8.58 3.11
CA LYS A 237 4.85 -8.47 3.83
C LYS A 237 4.75 -9.53 4.92
N GLU A 238 5.15 -10.75 4.63
CA GLU A 238 5.18 -11.85 5.60
C GLU A 238 6.05 -11.52 6.82
N ARG A 239 7.24 -10.95 6.60
CA ARG A 239 8.11 -10.49 7.68
C ARG A 239 7.45 -9.41 8.54
N HIS A 240 6.82 -8.40 7.91
CA HIS A 240 6.11 -7.35 8.64
C HIS A 240 4.90 -7.90 9.39
N LEU A 241 4.18 -8.85 8.82
CA LEU A 241 3.07 -9.52 9.49
C LEU A 241 3.53 -10.27 10.74
N ARG A 242 4.65 -11.00 10.67
CA ARG A 242 5.23 -11.68 11.84
C ARG A 242 5.60 -10.71 12.95
N LEU A 243 6.03 -9.51 12.63
CA LEU A 243 6.34 -8.47 13.62
C LEU A 243 5.08 -7.79 14.17
N ALA A 244 4.06 -7.58 13.34
CA ALA A 244 2.81 -6.93 13.74
C ALA A 244 1.90 -7.87 14.56
N ARG A 245 1.97 -9.18 14.36
CA ARG A 245 1.09 -10.16 15.00
C ARG A 245 1.15 -10.12 16.54
N PRO A 246 2.33 -10.20 17.19
CA PRO A 246 2.41 -10.13 18.65
C PRO A 246 1.84 -8.84 19.22
N LYS A 247 2.00 -7.72 18.51
CA LYS A 247 1.44 -6.44 18.92
C LYS A 247 -0.09 -6.43 18.79
N TRP A 248 -0.62 -7.00 17.71
CA TRP A 248 -2.07 -7.15 17.53
C TRP A 248 -2.68 -7.99 18.64
N ASP A 249 -2.07 -9.15 18.92
CA ASP A 249 -2.53 -10.06 19.97
C ASP A 249 -2.49 -9.39 21.34
N ALA A 250 -1.42 -8.64 21.67
CA ALA A 250 -1.28 -7.90 22.91
C ALA A 250 -2.36 -6.80 23.06
N LEU A 251 -2.63 -6.03 22.01
CA LEU A 251 -3.67 -5.00 22.03
C LEU A 251 -5.08 -5.60 22.18
N MET A 252 -5.35 -6.74 21.55
CA MET A 252 -6.62 -7.44 21.70
C MET A 252 -6.75 -8.07 23.10
N ALA A 253 -5.68 -8.57 23.69
CA ALA A 253 -5.67 -9.06 25.07
C ALA A 253 -5.94 -7.90 26.06
N GLU A 254 -5.29 -6.75 25.87
CA GLU A 254 -5.56 -5.52 26.66
C GLU A 254 -7.04 -5.08 26.51
N TRP A 255 -7.58 -5.11 25.30
CA TRP A 255 -8.99 -4.81 25.04
C TRP A 255 -9.93 -5.71 25.86
N ARG A 256 -9.69 -7.01 25.83
CA ARG A 256 -10.50 -8.03 26.53
C ARG A 256 -10.37 -7.97 28.05
N SER A 257 -9.27 -7.45 28.57
CA SER A 257 -9.05 -7.26 30.01
C SER A 257 -9.67 -5.99 30.59
N GLY A 258 -10.46 -5.26 29.79
CA GLY A 258 -11.20 -4.08 30.24
C GLY A 258 -10.67 -2.75 29.70
N GLY A 259 -9.60 -2.74 28.90
CA GLY A 259 -9.19 -1.65 28.00
C GLY A 259 -8.94 -0.28 28.63
N GLN A 260 -8.81 -0.18 29.94
CA GLN A 260 -8.53 1.09 30.60
C GLN A 260 -7.03 1.35 30.60
N ARG A 261 -6.52 2.02 29.56
CA ARG A 261 -5.21 2.69 29.72
C ARG A 261 -5.38 3.82 30.73
N ARG A 262 -4.74 3.68 31.88
CA ARG A 262 -4.50 4.82 32.76
C ARG A 262 -3.72 5.83 31.93
N ALA A 263 -4.27 7.05 31.78
CA ALA A 263 -3.53 8.17 31.23
C ALA A 263 -2.25 8.34 32.05
N ALA A 264 -1.11 8.14 31.42
CA ALA A 264 0.19 8.42 32.02
C ALA A 264 0.53 9.90 31.84
#